data_5d374dfb07ea2c9f0a27fd0b90b7a190
#
_entry.id   5d374dfb07ea2c9f0a27fd0b90b7a190
#
_cell.length_a   1.000
_cell.length_b   1.000
_cell.length_c   1.000
_cell.angle_alpha   90.00
_cell.angle_beta   90.00
_cell.angle_gamma   90.00
#
_symmetry.space_group_name_H-M   'P 1'
#
loop_
_entity.id
_entity.type
_entity.pdbx_description
1 polymer ?
#
loop_
_entity_poly.entity_id
_entity_poly.type
_entity_poly.pdbx_seq_one_letter_code
_entity_poly.pdbx_strand_id
1 'polypeptide(L)'
;MDNDRNDPQNDKGIYYLRTTAEVTVNDAARPSVTQIVNDAVAQCRQQTNGSEYDMALWLHDWTLDQLEYDHGLNWCSAESGLTRHQGTCESYQRIYSKLLDAAGIANGRITGNGHTWNAVKIDGKWCQMDLTWDDTSDNWYGDLDQRHLYFGLTDELMAIAHSDHTANYQKDDYAYRSTDLSNNYFVRNGKADEWAEKYADRIQQHLDAKEESFSINADNQLFPPSISGIQNGIVAYAMNQREWKTGGAKVELAAASNVTKESNSKWSARYDLKAEYQKTALEKVIDDGAYRLATSLDGRMAVSASASGCSLSRGAAALAFERDPATGLYRISSGGRLLTESGSAAVLAEPDGSASQLWRVSPCARGYTVTSSTGLALDDHYASKAEGNLVWLYEANGSAAQAWVLADPALPRTVDDGAYRLATSLDGRMAVS
;
A
#
# COMPACT_ATOMS: atom_id res chain seq x y z
N MET A 1 8.22 42.60 -6.33
CA MET A 1 6.84 43.03 -5.97
C MET A 1 6.67 42.74 -4.52
N ASP A 2 6.80 43.75 -3.68
CA ASP A 2 6.67 43.58 -2.24
C ASP A 2 5.20 43.46 -1.88
N ASN A 3 4.86 42.37 -1.19
CA ASN A 3 3.55 42.20 -0.61
C ASN A 3 3.57 42.92 0.75
N ASP A 4 2.95 44.10 0.85
CA ASP A 4 2.86 44.82 2.12
C ASP A 4 1.89 44.06 3.06
N ARG A 5 2.46 43.23 3.92
CA ARG A 5 1.72 42.41 4.89
C ARG A 5 1.01 43.24 5.96
N ASN A 6 1.29 44.54 6.03
CA ASN A 6 0.73 45.44 7.04
C ASN A 6 -0.41 46.32 6.48
N ASP A 7 -0.86 46.10 5.27
CA ASP A 7 -2.00 46.83 4.72
C ASP A 7 -3.30 46.22 5.33
N PRO A 8 -4.08 47.05 6.10
CA PRO A 8 -5.33 46.57 6.71
C PRO A 8 -6.40 46.08 5.72
N GLN A 9 -6.21 46.31 4.42
CA GLN A 9 -7.09 45.82 3.37
C GLN A 9 -6.76 44.40 2.92
N ASN A 10 -5.59 43.86 3.28
CA ASN A 10 -5.22 42.46 3.03
C ASN A 10 -6.14 41.45 3.77
N ASP A 11 -6.75 41.82 4.88
CA ASP A 11 -7.74 41.00 5.61
C ASP A 11 -8.99 40.69 4.79
N LYS A 12 -9.19 41.33 3.64
CA LYS A 12 -10.33 41.10 2.74
C LYS A 12 -10.00 40.32 1.49
N GLY A 13 -8.79 39.75 1.38
CA GLY A 13 -8.37 39.00 0.20
C GLY A 13 -8.17 39.85 -1.04
N ILE A 14 -8.03 41.18 -0.88
CA ILE A 14 -7.74 42.11 -1.97
C ILE A 14 -6.25 42.47 -1.92
N TYR A 15 -5.50 41.99 -2.91
CA TYR A 15 -4.07 42.26 -3.03
C TYR A 15 -3.86 43.51 -3.85
N TYR A 16 -3.27 44.55 -3.26
CA TYR A 16 -2.82 45.76 -3.98
C TYR A 16 -1.36 45.61 -4.34
N LEU A 17 -1.07 45.68 -5.63
CA LEU A 17 0.28 45.90 -6.13
C LEU A 17 0.62 47.38 -5.98
N ARG A 18 1.38 47.71 -4.95
CA ARG A 18 1.98 49.03 -4.86
C ARG A 18 3.33 48.98 -5.59
N THR A 19 3.35 49.44 -6.81
CA THR A 19 4.62 49.73 -7.49
C THR A 19 5.00 51.19 -7.23
N THR A 20 5.94 51.41 -6.34
CA THR A 20 6.78 52.61 -6.42
C THR A 20 7.93 52.24 -7.34
N ALA A 21 7.67 52.26 -8.64
CA ALA A 21 8.69 51.92 -9.59
C ALA A 21 9.37 53.21 -10.06
N GLU A 22 10.56 53.46 -9.60
CA GLU A 22 11.56 53.98 -10.54
C GLU A 22 11.95 52.79 -11.42
N VAL A 23 11.33 52.67 -12.58
CA VAL A 23 11.71 51.68 -13.57
C VAL A 23 13.00 52.21 -14.22
N THR A 24 14.13 51.79 -13.69
CA THR A 24 15.37 51.86 -14.47
C THR A 24 15.29 50.70 -15.45
N VAL A 25 14.88 50.97 -16.67
CA VAL A 25 14.98 50.02 -17.78
C VAL A 25 16.47 49.81 -18.02
N ASN A 26 17.01 48.71 -17.49
CA ASN A 26 18.34 48.27 -17.85
C ASN A 26 18.19 47.50 -19.16
N ASP A 27 18.63 48.05 -20.28
CA ASP A 27 18.59 47.45 -21.61
C ASP A 27 19.45 46.17 -21.77
N ALA A 28 20.13 45.71 -20.73
CA ALA A 28 20.73 44.40 -20.71
C ALA A 28 19.59 43.36 -20.71
N ALA A 29 19.42 42.68 -21.84
CA ALA A 29 18.45 41.62 -22.01
C ALA A 29 18.66 40.54 -20.93
N ARG A 30 17.90 40.61 -19.82
CA ARG A 30 17.81 39.52 -18.86
C ARG A 30 16.90 38.47 -19.43
N PRO A 31 17.26 37.18 -19.37
CA PRO A 31 16.33 36.13 -19.75
C PRO A 31 15.04 36.27 -18.91
N SER A 32 13.90 36.20 -19.58
CA SER A 32 12.62 36.20 -18.87
C SER A 32 12.47 34.95 -18.02
N VAL A 33 11.66 35.00 -16.97
CA VAL A 33 11.31 33.78 -16.18
C VAL A 33 10.86 32.64 -17.09
N THR A 34 10.06 32.95 -18.12
CA THR A 34 9.61 31.96 -19.11
C THR A 34 10.78 31.33 -19.86
N GLN A 35 11.77 32.13 -20.25
CA GLN A 35 12.95 31.62 -20.95
C GLN A 35 13.77 30.70 -20.02
N ILE A 36 14.04 31.14 -18.80
CA ILE A 36 14.78 30.32 -17.80
C ILE A 36 14.08 28.97 -17.55
N VAL A 37 12.76 29.02 -17.38
CA VAL A 37 11.94 27.79 -17.16
C VAL A 37 12.01 26.85 -18.37
N ASN A 38 11.85 27.41 -19.59
CA ASN A 38 11.90 26.58 -20.80
C ASN A 38 13.29 25.96 -21.01
N ASP A 39 14.35 26.70 -20.75
CA ASP A 39 15.74 26.24 -20.88
C ASP A 39 16.02 25.13 -19.85
N ALA A 40 15.58 25.30 -18.60
CA ALA A 40 15.70 24.27 -17.56
C ALA A 40 14.92 22.98 -17.94
N VAL A 41 13.69 23.10 -18.41
CA VAL A 41 12.90 21.94 -18.84
C VAL A 41 13.51 21.25 -20.07
N ALA A 42 14.10 22.03 -20.99
CA ALA A 42 14.82 21.43 -22.13
C ALA A 42 16.07 20.65 -21.68
N GLN A 43 16.81 21.14 -20.71
CA GLN A 43 17.93 20.42 -20.09
C GLN A 43 17.46 19.18 -19.34
N CYS A 44 16.39 19.30 -18.54
CA CYS A 44 15.77 18.17 -17.84
C CYS A 44 15.45 17.02 -18.79
N ARG A 45 14.77 17.31 -19.90
CA ARG A 45 14.43 16.31 -20.93
C ARG A 45 15.64 15.65 -21.61
N GLN A 46 16.76 16.32 -21.66
CA GLN A 46 18.02 15.77 -22.21
C GLN A 46 18.76 14.89 -21.20
N GLN A 47 18.62 15.18 -19.90
CA GLN A 47 19.41 14.56 -18.85
C GLN A 47 18.64 13.45 -18.08
N THR A 48 17.34 13.33 -18.34
CA THR A 48 16.49 12.29 -17.73
C THR A 48 15.99 11.29 -18.76
N ASN A 49 15.43 10.18 -18.30
CA ASN A 49 14.77 9.20 -19.16
C ASN A 49 13.36 9.63 -19.62
N GLY A 50 12.89 10.82 -19.18
CA GLY A 50 11.58 11.37 -19.51
C GLY A 50 10.41 10.85 -18.68
N SER A 51 10.64 10.02 -17.64
CA SER A 51 9.59 9.64 -16.70
C SER A 51 9.16 10.85 -15.86
N GLU A 52 7.89 10.88 -15.43
CA GLU A 52 7.39 11.95 -14.56
C GLU A 52 8.24 12.07 -13.27
N TYR A 53 8.65 10.94 -12.71
CA TYR A 53 9.49 10.92 -11.52
C TYR A 53 10.87 11.53 -11.74
N ASP A 54 11.60 11.05 -12.75
CA ASP A 54 12.97 11.53 -12.99
C ASP A 54 13.00 13.01 -13.38
N MET A 55 11.98 13.46 -14.15
CA MET A 55 11.84 14.87 -14.46
C MET A 55 11.50 15.69 -13.21
N ALA A 56 10.56 15.24 -12.37
CA ALA A 56 10.21 15.95 -11.15
C ALA A 56 11.41 16.06 -10.19
N LEU A 57 12.18 14.97 -10.02
CA LEU A 57 13.39 14.96 -9.19
C LEU A 57 14.47 15.90 -9.74
N TRP A 58 14.73 15.83 -11.03
CA TRP A 58 15.71 16.71 -11.66
C TRP A 58 15.33 18.19 -11.52
N LEU A 59 14.05 18.53 -11.71
CA LEU A 59 13.54 19.89 -11.57
C LEU A 59 13.54 20.38 -10.12
N HIS A 60 13.33 19.46 -9.16
CA HIS A 60 13.48 19.71 -7.74
C HIS A 60 14.92 20.13 -7.43
N ASP A 61 15.89 19.30 -7.79
CA ASP A 61 17.31 19.54 -7.52
C ASP A 61 17.80 20.82 -8.22
N TRP A 62 17.39 21.01 -9.48
CA TRP A 62 17.68 22.22 -10.20
C TRP A 62 17.15 23.46 -9.47
N THR A 63 15.93 23.40 -8.91
CA THR A 63 15.34 24.54 -8.17
C THR A 63 16.16 24.85 -6.92
N LEU A 64 16.57 23.83 -6.16
CA LEU A 64 17.43 24.01 -4.98
C LEU A 64 18.80 24.61 -5.35
N ASP A 65 19.34 24.25 -6.51
CA ASP A 65 20.62 24.80 -6.99
C ASP A 65 20.53 26.26 -7.44
N GLN A 66 19.31 26.79 -7.68
CA GLN A 66 19.11 28.18 -8.08
C GLN A 66 18.88 29.14 -6.92
N LEU A 67 18.53 28.65 -5.73
CA LEU A 67 17.97 29.44 -4.65
C LEU A 67 18.72 29.24 -3.34
N GLU A 68 18.82 30.33 -2.58
CA GLU A 68 19.08 30.33 -1.15
C GLU A 68 17.89 30.91 -0.42
N TYR A 69 17.58 30.42 0.79
CA TYR A 69 16.43 30.93 1.54
C TYR A 69 16.65 32.37 2.01
N ASP A 70 15.69 33.25 1.70
CA ASP A 70 15.72 34.67 2.15
C ASP A 70 15.20 34.81 3.58
N HIS A 71 16.06 34.74 4.57
CA HIS A 71 15.71 34.94 5.98
C HIS A 71 15.19 36.36 6.28
N GLY A 72 15.42 37.30 5.40
CA GLY A 72 14.89 38.67 5.51
C GLY A 72 13.43 38.77 5.07
N LEU A 73 12.90 37.70 4.45
CA LEU A 73 11.54 37.61 3.90
C LEU A 73 11.20 38.74 2.89
N ASN A 74 12.18 39.23 2.16
CA ASN A 74 12.02 40.34 1.21
C ASN A 74 11.53 39.87 -0.17
N TRP A 75 11.85 38.62 -0.54
CA TRP A 75 11.69 38.11 -1.91
C TRP A 75 10.78 36.89 -1.95
N CYS A 76 9.59 37.03 -2.53
CA CYS A 76 8.57 35.97 -2.54
C CYS A 76 8.03 35.61 -3.94
N SER A 77 8.65 36.06 -5.01
CA SER A 77 8.21 35.77 -6.36
C SER A 77 9.15 34.81 -7.09
N ALA A 78 8.64 34.12 -8.12
CA ALA A 78 9.48 33.29 -8.99
C ALA A 78 10.55 34.13 -9.70
N GLU A 79 10.22 35.39 -10.07
CA GLU A 79 11.16 36.29 -10.70
C GLU A 79 12.32 36.66 -9.76
N SER A 80 12.01 37.06 -8.53
CA SER A 80 13.04 37.38 -7.55
C SER A 80 13.93 36.18 -7.26
N GLY A 81 13.36 35.00 -7.09
CA GLY A 81 14.10 33.78 -6.89
C GLY A 81 15.07 33.49 -8.03
N LEU A 82 14.60 33.48 -9.27
CA LEU A 82 15.42 33.16 -10.45
C LEU A 82 16.43 34.25 -10.85
N THR A 83 16.19 35.52 -10.48
CA THR A 83 17.09 36.60 -10.85
C THR A 83 18.03 37.05 -9.75
N ARG A 84 17.72 36.79 -8.49
CA ARG A 84 18.50 37.14 -7.30
C ARG A 84 19.12 35.94 -6.60
N HIS A 85 18.68 34.75 -6.98
CA HIS A 85 19.07 33.50 -6.32
C HIS A 85 18.71 33.45 -4.82
N GLN A 86 17.65 34.19 -4.45
CA GLN A 86 17.12 34.25 -3.09
C GLN A 86 15.61 34.29 -3.11
N GLY A 87 14.97 33.57 -2.20
CA GLY A 87 13.53 33.55 -2.11
C GLY A 87 13.00 32.91 -0.84
N THR A 88 11.74 33.21 -0.54
CA THR A 88 10.99 32.53 0.53
C THR A 88 10.32 31.26 0.00
N CYS A 89 9.64 30.52 0.87
CA CYS A 89 8.83 29.34 0.50
C CYS A 89 7.94 29.58 -0.73
N GLU A 90 7.39 30.78 -0.85
CA GLU A 90 6.58 31.19 -2.00
C GLU A 90 7.37 31.15 -3.31
N SER A 91 8.66 31.55 -3.29
CA SER A 91 9.53 31.52 -4.48
C SER A 91 9.82 30.06 -4.90
N TYR A 92 10.20 29.21 -3.96
CA TYR A 92 10.45 27.77 -4.21
C TYR A 92 9.21 27.13 -4.82
N GLN A 93 8.06 27.27 -4.16
CA GLN A 93 6.80 26.70 -4.61
C GLN A 93 6.44 27.16 -6.03
N ARG A 94 6.54 28.48 -6.33
CA ARG A 94 6.16 29.04 -7.62
C ARG A 94 7.12 28.67 -8.75
N ILE A 95 8.42 28.61 -8.48
CA ILE A 95 9.41 28.20 -9.46
C ILE A 95 9.18 26.74 -9.84
N TYR A 96 9.08 25.88 -8.83
CA TYR A 96 8.88 24.47 -9.06
C TYR A 96 7.55 24.20 -9.80
N SER A 97 6.45 24.86 -9.42
CA SER A 97 5.19 24.76 -10.17
C SER A 97 5.33 25.16 -11.63
N LYS A 98 6.04 26.26 -11.93
CA LYS A 98 6.25 26.70 -13.33
C LYS A 98 7.06 25.69 -14.14
N LEU A 99 8.07 25.07 -13.52
CA LEU A 99 8.88 24.03 -14.14
C LEU A 99 8.05 22.78 -14.43
N LEU A 100 7.26 22.33 -13.45
CA LEU A 100 6.36 21.18 -13.59
C LEU A 100 5.30 21.41 -14.67
N ASP A 101 4.68 22.60 -14.68
CA ASP A 101 3.70 22.98 -15.71
C ASP A 101 4.32 22.94 -17.12
N ALA A 102 5.53 23.49 -17.28
CA ALA A 102 6.24 23.48 -18.56
C ALA A 102 6.73 22.05 -18.95
N ALA A 103 6.98 21.19 -17.98
CA ALA A 103 7.29 19.78 -18.18
C ALA A 103 6.04 18.95 -18.52
N GLY A 104 4.83 19.43 -18.23
CA GLY A 104 3.56 18.73 -18.40
C GLY A 104 3.19 17.87 -17.23
N ILE A 105 3.77 18.09 -16.04
CA ILE A 105 3.51 17.35 -14.81
C ILE A 105 2.45 18.08 -13.98
N ALA A 106 1.37 17.40 -13.69
CA ALA A 106 0.27 17.96 -12.90
C ALA A 106 0.73 18.28 -11.47
N ASN A 107 0.46 19.51 -11.03
CA ASN A 107 0.87 19.95 -9.70
C ASN A 107 -0.16 20.91 -9.09
N GLY A 108 0.00 21.20 -7.80
CA GLY A 108 -0.84 22.12 -7.07
C GLY A 108 -0.10 22.75 -5.91
N ARG A 109 -0.68 23.80 -5.37
CA ARG A 109 -0.14 24.54 -4.23
C ARG A 109 -0.85 24.13 -2.96
N ILE A 110 -0.07 23.84 -1.92
CA ILE A 110 -0.56 23.63 -0.55
C ILE A 110 -0.07 24.81 0.30
N THR A 111 -0.92 25.31 1.18
CA THR A 111 -0.60 26.45 2.05
C THR A 111 -1.11 26.22 3.46
N GLY A 112 -0.42 26.83 4.42
CA GLY A 112 -0.87 26.90 5.79
C GLY A 112 0.15 27.62 6.68
N ASN A 113 -0.32 28.28 7.75
CA ASN A 113 0.47 28.98 8.77
C ASN A 113 1.66 29.80 8.26
N GLY A 114 1.47 30.52 7.14
CA GLY A 114 2.52 31.34 6.56
C GLY A 114 3.57 30.57 5.77
N HIS A 115 3.33 29.29 5.49
CA HIS A 115 4.18 28.44 4.66
C HIS A 115 3.44 27.90 3.42
N THR A 116 4.19 27.50 2.39
CA THR A 116 3.63 26.92 1.17
C THR A 116 4.61 25.94 0.54
N TRP A 117 4.07 24.85 -0.04
CA TRP A 117 4.81 23.83 -0.75
C TRP A 117 3.98 23.23 -1.89
N ASN A 118 4.45 22.18 -2.53
CA ASN A 118 3.84 21.60 -3.72
C ASN A 118 3.16 20.24 -3.46
N ALA A 119 1.97 20.05 -4.06
CA ALA A 119 1.48 18.74 -4.42
C ALA A 119 1.92 18.45 -5.85
N VAL A 120 2.39 17.24 -6.13
CA VAL A 120 2.82 16.81 -7.46
C VAL A 120 2.20 15.46 -7.78
N LYS A 121 1.71 15.29 -9.00
CA LYS A 121 1.14 14.02 -9.44
C LYS A 121 2.13 13.27 -10.30
N ILE A 122 2.62 12.14 -9.79
CA ILE A 122 3.60 11.28 -10.47
C ILE A 122 2.98 9.89 -10.65
N ASP A 123 3.03 9.37 -11.87
CA ASP A 123 2.48 8.05 -12.21
C ASP A 123 1.02 7.88 -11.74
N GLY A 124 0.24 8.95 -11.87
CA GLY A 124 -1.18 8.99 -11.51
C GLY A 124 -1.47 9.16 -10.01
N LYS A 125 -0.46 9.21 -9.13
CA LYS A 125 -0.60 9.36 -7.67
C LYS A 125 -0.12 10.74 -7.22
N TRP A 126 -0.90 11.37 -6.33
CA TRP A 126 -0.46 12.61 -5.68
C TRP A 126 0.57 12.31 -4.59
N CYS A 127 1.58 13.15 -4.48
CA CYS A 127 2.54 13.19 -3.38
C CYS A 127 2.89 14.65 -3.05
N GLN A 128 3.46 14.89 -1.89
CA GLN A 128 3.82 16.23 -1.43
C GLN A 128 5.33 16.40 -1.47
N MET A 129 5.77 17.63 -1.79
CA MET A 129 7.18 18.02 -1.88
C MET A 129 7.37 19.41 -1.28
N ASP A 130 8.29 19.52 -0.34
CA ASP A 130 8.64 20.80 0.27
C ASP A 130 10.10 21.18 -0.01
N LEU A 131 10.32 21.87 -1.11
CA LEU A 131 11.65 22.28 -1.53
C LEU A 131 12.29 23.27 -0.57
N THR A 132 11.50 24.07 0.14
CA THR A 132 12.05 25.01 1.12
C THR A 132 12.72 24.27 2.28
N TRP A 133 12.14 23.16 2.71
CA TRP A 133 12.68 22.37 3.81
C TRP A 133 13.72 21.35 3.34
N ASP A 134 13.75 21.04 2.06
CA ASP A 134 14.81 20.27 1.42
C ASP A 134 16.05 21.13 1.08
N ASP A 135 15.92 22.47 1.05
CA ASP A 135 17.05 23.40 0.90
C ASP A 135 17.80 23.54 2.23
N THR A 136 18.70 22.62 2.46
CA THR A 136 19.53 22.58 3.65
C THR A 136 20.92 23.12 3.32
N SER A 137 21.20 24.34 3.72
CA SER A 137 22.56 24.91 3.66
C SER A 137 23.56 24.17 4.53
N ASP A 138 23.05 23.51 5.59
CA ASP A 138 23.84 22.69 6.52
C ASP A 138 23.51 21.21 6.30
N ASN A 139 24.31 20.52 5.53
CA ASN A 139 24.24 19.05 5.44
C ASN A 139 24.64 18.41 6.78
N TRP A 140 23.67 18.27 7.67
CA TRP A 140 23.89 17.82 9.03
C TRP A 140 24.30 16.34 9.10
N TYR A 141 23.90 15.54 8.13
CA TYR A 141 24.15 14.11 8.05
C TYR A 141 25.10 13.70 6.91
N GLY A 142 25.91 14.64 6.42
CA GLY A 142 26.86 14.36 5.35
C GLY A 142 26.18 14.01 4.03
N ASP A 143 26.61 12.94 3.37
CA ASP A 143 26.18 12.56 2.02
C ASP A 143 24.89 11.72 1.99
N LEU A 144 24.02 11.83 3.00
CA LEU A 144 22.84 10.97 3.15
C LEU A 144 21.58 11.51 2.45
N ASP A 145 21.69 12.23 1.35
CA ASP A 145 20.59 12.76 0.54
C ASP A 145 19.55 13.57 1.36
N GLN A 146 20.03 14.36 2.31
CA GLN A 146 19.19 15.19 3.17
C GLN A 146 18.27 16.15 2.38
N ARG A 147 18.69 16.58 1.21
CA ARG A 147 17.94 17.44 0.28
C ARG A 147 16.70 16.78 -0.31
N HIS A 148 16.43 15.53 -0.03
CA HIS A 148 15.27 14.79 -0.54
C HIS A 148 14.37 14.25 0.57
N LEU A 149 14.52 14.75 1.80
CA LEU A 149 13.79 14.26 2.95
C LEU A 149 12.27 14.52 2.82
N TYR A 150 11.92 15.63 2.18
CA TYR A 150 10.54 16.05 1.95
C TYR A 150 10.07 15.78 0.51
N PHE A 151 10.81 14.97 -0.25
CA PHE A 151 10.43 14.60 -1.61
C PHE A 151 9.50 13.38 -1.63
N GLY A 152 8.28 13.57 -2.11
CA GLY A 152 7.33 12.48 -2.34
C GLY A 152 6.65 11.94 -1.09
N LEU A 153 6.31 12.80 -0.12
CA LEU A 153 5.65 12.42 1.13
C LEU A 153 4.14 12.25 0.99
N THR A 154 3.58 11.45 1.89
CA THR A 154 2.13 11.37 2.10
C THR A 154 1.62 12.53 2.94
N ASP A 155 0.28 12.73 2.96
CA ASP A 155 -0.38 13.71 3.84
C ASP A 155 -0.01 13.48 5.31
N GLU A 156 0.01 12.20 5.73
CA GLU A 156 0.33 11.82 7.11
C GLU A 156 1.76 12.18 7.49
N LEU A 157 2.73 11.86 6.63
CA LEU A 157 4.14 12.16 6.91
C LEU A 157 4.45 13.64 6.81
N MET A 158 3.87 14.34 5.84
CA MET A 158 4.03 15.79 5.73
C MET A 158 3.42 16.50 6.96
N ALA A 159 2.32 16.01 7.50
CA ALA A 159 1.69 16.53 8.71
C ALA A 159 2.55 16.41 9.97
N ILE A 160 3.53 15.51 10.02
CA ILE A 160 4.50 15.44 11.12
C ILE A 160 5.35 16.72 11.17
N ALA A 161 5.77 17.21 10.02
CA ALA A 161 6.56 18.42 9.88
C ALA A 161 5.68 19.69 9.89
N HIS A 162 4.48 19.60 9.32
CA HIS A 162 3.52 20.70 9.13
C HIS A 162 2.21 20.39 9.85
N SER A 163 2.26 20.15 11.17
CA SER A 163 1.15 19.68 12.01
C SER A 163 -0.09 20.59 12.02
N ASP A 164 0.08 21.86 11.73
CA ASP A 164 -0.96 22.86 11.64
C ASP A 164 -1.81 22.80 10.36
N HIS A 165 -1.43 21.95 9.38
CA HIS A 165 -2.12 21.80 8.10
C HIS A 165 -3.04 20.58 8.03
N THR A 166 -3.03 19.73 9.05
CA THR A 166 -3.80 18.46 9.09
C THR A 166 -5.28 18.63 8.83
N ALA A 167 -5.88 19.75 9.25
CA ALA A 167 -7.30 20.02 9.03
C ALA A 167 -7.70 20.11 7.54
N ASN A 168 -6.76 20.45 6.65
CA ASN A 168 -7.02 20.50 5.21
C ASN A 168 -7.04 19.09 4.60
N TYR A 169 -6.23 18.17 5.10
CA TYR A 169 -6.15 16.80 4.61
C TYR A 169 -7.38 15.97 4.97
N GLN A 170 -8.13 16.38 5.97
CA GLN A 170 -9.34 15.69 6.45
C GLN A 170 -10.60 16.04 5.67
N LYS A 171 -10.55 17.04 4.79
CA LYS A 171 -11.71 17.43 3.97
C LYS A 171 -11.99 16.38 2.89
N ASP A 172 -13.24 16.02 2.71
CA ASP A 172 -13.67 15.03 1.71
C ASP A 172 -13.36 15.46 0.28
N ASP A 173 -13.34 16.78 0.02
CA ASP A 173 -13.07 17.41 -1.27
C ASP A 173 -11.60 17.80 -1.48
N TYR A 174 -10.68 17.34 -0.62
CA TYR A 174 -9.27 17.65 -0.76
C TYR A 174 -8.67 17.04 -2.04
N ALA A 175 -8.30 17.92 -2.97
CA ALA A 175 -7.94 17.55 -4.34
C ALA A 175 -6.60 16.79 -4.47
N TYR A 176 -5.69 16.96 -3.51
CA TYR A 176 -4.29 16.48 -3.60
C TYR A 176 -3.99 15.36 -2.61
N ARG A 177 -4.98 14.54 -2.29
CA ARG A 177 -4.84 13.48 -1.30
C ARG A 177 -3.69 12.53 -1.65
N SER A 178 -2.72 12.45 -0.75
CA SER A 178 -1.51 11.65 -0.88
C SER A 178 -1.45 10.59 0.22
N THR A 179 -1.58 9.31 -0.16
CA THR A 179 -1.62 8.17 0.77
C THR A 179 -0.62 7.07 0.43
N ASP A 180 0.20 7.27 -0.60
CA ASP A 180 1.12 6.27 -1.12
C ASP A 180 2.55 6.81 -1.17
N LEU A 181 3.50 6.06 -0.63
CA LEU A 181 4.92 6.42 -0.56
C LEU A 181 5.75 5.90 -1.74
N SER A 182 5.15 5.27 -2.73
CA SER A 182 5.91 4.70 -3.86
C SER A 182 6.73 5.72 -4.66
N ASN A 183 6.36 7.00 -4.59
CA ASN A 183 7.09 8.12 -5.20
C ASN A 183 8.01 8.87 -4.23
N ASN A 184 8.15 8.41 -2.98
CA ASN A 184 9.13 8.98 -2.06
C ASN A 184 10.55 8.66 -2.56
N TYR A 185 11.47 9.61 -2.40
CA TYR A 185 12.84 9.48 -2.89
C TYR A 185 13.53 8.22 -2.38
N PHE A 186 13.51 7.98 -1.08
CA PHE A 186 14.22 6.84 -0.46
C PHE A 186 13.56 5.50 -0.77
N VAL A 187 12.25 5.48 -0.97
CA VAL A 187 11.51 4.28 -1.38
C VAL A 187 11.82 3.95 -2.84
N ARG A 188 11.65 4.91 -3.74
CA ARG A 188 11.78 4.67 -5.18
C ARG A 188 13.21 4.35 -5.61
N ASN A 189 14.21 4.89 -4.92
CA ASN A 189 15.62 4.59 -5.15
C ASN A 189 16.13 3.35 -4.39
N GLY A 190 15.24 2.59 -3.74
CA GLY A 190 15.55 1.32 -3.08
C GLY A 190 16.30 1.44 -1.75
N LYS A 191 16.60 2.66 -1.27
CA LYS A 191 17.33 2.85 -0.01
C LYS A 191 16.55 2.38 1.21
N ALA A 192 15.24 2.59 1.22
CA ALA A 192 14.38 2.12 2.29
C ALA A 192 14.29 0.58 2.30
N ASP A 193 14.22 -0.04 1.13
CA ASP A 193 14.23 -1.51 0.99
C ASP A 193 15.58 -2.10 1.40
N GLU A 194 16.69 -1.45 1.03
CA GLU A 194 18.04 -1.87 1.45
C GLU A 194 18.18 -1.82 2.98
N TRP A 195 17.60 -0.80 3.63
CA TRP A 195 17.54 -0.71 5.08
C TRP A 195 16.75 -1.88 5.67
N ALA A 196 15.55 -2.14 5.15
CA ALA A 196 14.71 -3.23 5.61
C ALA A 196 15.36 -4.59 5.41
N GLU A 197 16.07 -4.81 4.30
CA GLU A 197 16.86 -6.02 4.05
C GLU A 197 18.01 -6.20 5.04
N LYS A 198 18.77 -5.13 5.29
CA LYS A 198 19.89 -5.14 6.22
C LYS A 198 19.50 -5.61 7.62
N TYR A 199 18.30 -5.31 8.07
CA TYR A 199 17.81 -5.66 9.41
C TYR A 199 16.77 -6.79 9.41
N ALA A 200 16.46 -7.38 8.24
CA ALA A 200 15.40 -8.37 8.07
C ALA A 200 15.56 -9.58 9.01
N ASP A 201 16.74 -10.15 9.11
CA ASP A 201 16.97 -11.34 9.95
C ASP A 201 16.71 -11.05 11.43
N ARG A 202 17.09 -9.87 11.92
CA ARG A 202 16.84 -9.48 13.31
C ARG A 202 15.36 -9.29 13.57
N ILE A 203 14.67 -8.60 12.66
CA ILE A 203 13.23 -8.40 12.74
C ILE A 203 12.52 -9.75 12.72
N GLN A 204 12.88 -10.64 11.79
CA GLN A 204 12.29 -11.96 11.69
C GLN A 204 12.46 -12.79 12.97
N GLN A 205 13.61 -12.74 13.65
CA GLN A 205 13.82 -13.43 14.93
C GLN A 205 12.80 -12.98 16.00
N HIS A 206 12.53 -11.69 16.10
CA HIS A 206 11.50 -11.16 17.01
C HIS A 206 10.08 -11.59 16.60
N LEU A 207 9.79 -11.61 15.28
CA LEU A 207 8.50 -12.07 14.76
C LEU A 207 8.29 -13.58 14.97
N ASP A 208 9.35 -14.40 14.85
CA ASP A 208 9.30 -15.84 15.16
C ASP A 208 8.98 -16.08 16.64
N ALA A 209 9.50 -15.23 17.53
CA ALA A 209 9.21 -15.25 18.96
C ALA A 209 7.83 -14.66 19.31
N LYS A 210 7.07 -14.15 18.32
CA LYS A 210 5.77 -13.49 18.50
C LYS A 210 5.82 -12.27 19.42
N GLU A 211 6.94 -11.55 19.44
CA GLU A 211 7.08 -10.33 20.19
C GLU A 211 6.24 -9.21 19.56
N GLU A 212 5.42 -8.54 20.38
CA GLU A 212 4.59 -7.40 19.95
C GLU A 212 5.34 -6.07 20.03
N SER A 213 6.46 -6.04 20.75
CA SER A 213 7.33 -4.86 20.85
C SER A 213 8.77 -5.28 21.05
N PHE A 214 9.67 -4.74 20.26
CA PHE A 214 11.10 -5.03 20.31
C PHE A 214 11.91 -3.84 19.81
N SER A 215 13.22 -3.88 19.99
CA SER A 215 14.11 -2.79 19.55
C SER A 215 15.26 -3.33 18.72
N ILE A 216 15.64 -2.57 17.71
CA ILE A 216 16.86 -2.79 16.94
C ILE A 216 17.75 -1.55 16.95
N ASN A 217 19.06 -1.77 17.00
CA ASN A 217 20.04 -0.69 16.84
C ASN A 217 20.53 -0.69 15.39
N ALA A 218 20.55 0.49 14.79
CA ALA A 218 20.99 0.71 13.43
C ALA A 218 22.06 1.80 13.40
N ASP A 219 23.19 1.52 12.74
CA ASP A 219 24.33 2.42 12.61
C ASP A 219 24.50 2.80 11.13
N ASN A 220 24.94 4.04 10.88
CA ASN A 220 25.25 4.55 9.55
C ASN A 220 24.13 4.23 8.55
N GLN A 221 23.00 4.84 8.73
CA GLN A 221 21.80 4.60 7.93
C GLN A 221 22.02 4.91 6.45
N LEU A 222 21.27 4.24 5.59
CA LEU A 222 21.31 4.43 4.15
C LEU A 222 20.62 5.74 3.70
N PHE A 223 19.91 6.40 4.60
CA PHE A 223 19.28 7.71 4.40
C PHE A 223 19.29 8.50 5.72
N PRO A 224 19.18 9.85 5.69
CA PRO A 224 19.26 10.65 6.89
C PRO A 224 18.10 10.37 7.84
N PRO A 225 18.34 10.35 9.16
CA PRO A 225 17.26 10.26 10.13
C PRO A 225 16.48 11.58 10.15
N SER A 226 15.16 11.50 10.10
CA SER A 226 14.30 12.66 10.23
C SER A 226 14.20 13.12 11.68
N ILE A 227 14.48 14.39 11.94
CA ILE A 227 14.26 15.02 13.25
C ILE A 227 12.76 15.06 13.59
N SER A 228 11.92 15.17 12.57
CA SER A 228 10.46 15.23 12.70
C SER A 228 9.75 13.87 12.71
N GLY A 229 10.48 12.78 12.62
CA GLY A 229 9.91 11.42 12.61
C GLY A 229 9.45 10.91 11.24
N ILE A 230 9.62 11.67 10.16
CA ILE A 230 9.26 11.27 8.79
C ILE A 230 9.93 9.95 8.40
N GLN A 231 11.21 9.82 8.72
CA GLN A 231 11.98 8.60 8.49
C GLN A 231 11.34 7.35 9.11
N ASN A 232 10.68 7.47 10.27
CA ASN A 232 10.00 6.33 10.89
C ASN A 232 8.88 5.79 10.01
N GLY A 233 8.13 6.67 9.35
CA GLY A 233 7.10 6.29 8.39
C GLY A 233 7.67 5.64 7.14
N ILE A 234 8.81 6.12 6.63
CA ILE A 234 9.51 5.53 5.47
C ILE A 234 10.01 4.12 5.82
N VAL A 235 10.62 3.95 7.00
CA VAL A 235 11.08 2.64 7.51
C VAL A 235 9.90 1.68 7.71
N ALA A 236 8.82 2.14 8.33
CA ALA A 236 7.62 1.34 8.52
C ALA A 236 7.01 0.90 7.18
N TYR A 237 6.94 1.81 6.21
CA TYR A 237 6.47 1.48 4.87
C TYR A 237 7.31 0.37 4.22
N ALA A 238 8.65 0.51 4.21
CA ALA A 238 9.54 -0.50 3.63
C ALA A 238 9.40 -1.86 4.33
N MET A 239 9.34 -1.89 5.66
CA MET A 239 9.11 -3.13 6.41
C MET A 239 7.77 -3.79 6.05
N ASN A 240 6.72 -3.01 5.83
CA ASN A 240 5.38 -3.51 5.52
C ASN A 240 5.20 -3.94 4.05
N GLN A 241 6.11 -3.57 3.15
CA GLN A 241 6.15 -4.11 1.79
C GLN A 241 6.78 -5.51 1.73
N ARG A 242 7.45 -5.97 2.78
CA ARG A 242 8.08 -7.29 2.83
C ARG A 242 7.09 -8.36 3.27
N GLU A 243 7.28 -9.57 2.73
CA GLU A 243 6.62 -10.76 3.23
C GLU A 243 7.40 -11.33 4.43
N TRP A 244 6.78 -11.31 5.60
CA TRP A 244 7.35 -11.88 6.82
C TRP A 244 6.82 -13.29 7.08
N LYS A 245 7.67 -14.16 7.60
CA LYS A 245 7.27 -15.51 8.03
C LYS A 245 6.56 -15.42 9.39
N THR A 246 5.24 -15.40 9.37
CA THR A 246 4.43 -15.18 10.58
C THR A 246 3.47 -16.33 10.90
N GLY A 247 3.57 -17.45 10.16
CA GLY A 247 2.67 -18.58 10.31
C GLY A 247 1.24 -18.28 9.82
N GLY A 248 1.13 -17.39 8.81
CA GLY A 248 -0.15 -17.04 8.16
C GLY A 248 -0.86 -15.83 8.76
N ALA A 249 -0.32 -15.21 9.81
CA ALA A 249 -0.81 -13.92 10.28
C ALA A 249 -0.22 -12.79 9.44
N LYS A 250 -1.02 -11.81 9.04
CA LYS A 250 -0.50 -10.56 8.52
C LYS A 250 0.08 -9.78 9.70
N VAL A 251 1.30 -9.29 9.56
CA VAL A 251 1.91 -8.40 10.54
C VAL A 251 2.01 -6.99 9.97
N GLU A 252 1.66 -6.01 10.77
CA GLU A 252 1.90 -4.61 10.50
C GLU A 252 2.94 -4.09 11.48
N LEU A 253 3.98 -3.43 10.96
CA LEU A 253 5.10 -2.92 11.73
C LEU A 253 5.05 -1.39 11.76
N ALA A 254 5.06 -0.83 12.96
CA ALA A 254 5.26 0.59 13.18
C ALA A 254 6.65 0.83 13.78
N ALA A 255 7.26 1.97 13.48
CA ALA A 255 8.57 2.34 13.96
C ALA A 255 8.57 3.68 14.70
N ALA A 256 9.33 3.76 15.78
CA ALA A 256 9.74 4.99 16.41
C ALA A 256 11.25 4.95 16.63
N SER A 257 11.95 6.07 16.52
CA SER A 257 13.41 6.08 16.66
C SER A 257 13.90 7.13 17.61
N ASN A 258 15.01 6.80 18.30
CA ASN A 258 15.85 7.73 19.03
C ASN A 258 17.19 7.82 18.32
N VAL A 259 17.56 8.99 17.83
CA VAL A 259 18.75 9.22 17.02
C VAL A 259 19.85 9.82 17.87
N THR A 260 21.07 9.27 17.72
CA THR A 260 22.30 9.83 18.29
C THR A 260 23.26 10.17 17.16
N LYS A 261 23.56 11.44 17.01
CA LYS A 261 24.54 11.93 16.05
C LYS A 261 25.95 11.88 16.69
N GLU A 262 26.87 11.19 16.03
CA GLU A 262 28.28 11.13 16.44
C GLU A 262 29.15 12.12 15.66
N SER A 263 28.86 12.30 14.38
CA SER A 263 29.52 13.27 13.48
C SER A 263 28.60 13.55 12.28
N ASN A 264 29.05 14.41 11.36
CA ASN A 264 28.26 14.73 10.15
C ASN A 264 28.02 13.52 9.23
N SER A 265 28.90 12.53 9.27
CA SER A 265 28.79 11.32 8.44
C SER A 265 28.50 10.05 9.25
N LYS A 266 28.36 10.16 10.58
CA LYS A 266 28.14 9.01 11.45
C LYS A 266 27.06 9.30 12.48
N TRP A 267 26.07 8.42 12.51
CA TRP A 267 24.99 8.46 13.48
C TRP A 267 24.47 7.05 13.76
N SER A 268 23.82 6.88 14.86
CA SER A 268 23.13 5.67 15.23
C SER A 268 21.69 5.97 15.63
N ALA A 269 20.84 5.00 15.50
CA ALA A 269 19.47 5.08 15.98
C ALA A 269 19.05 3.76 16.63
N ARG A 270 18.35 3.87 17.73
CA ARG A 270 17.55 2.78 18.26
C ARG A 270 16.15 2.91 17.72
N TYR A 271 15.69 1.90 17.00
CA TYR A 271 14.29 1.78 16.55
C TYR A 271 13.53 0.92 17.53
N ASP A 272 12.49 1.47 18.09
CA ASP A 272 11.49 0.75 18.88
C ASP A 272 10.36 0.37 17.92
N LEU A 273 10.20 -0.92 17.66
CA LEU A 273 9.26 -1.49 16.70
C LEU A 273 8.07 -2.10 17.43
N LYS A 274 6.89 -1.89 16.87
CA LYS A 274 5.65 -2.55 17.30
C LYS A 274 5.15 -3.43 16.17
N ALA A 275 4.85 -4.69 16.49
CA ALA A 275 4.29 -5.67 15.57
C ALA A 275 2.83 -5.94 15.96
N GLU A 276 1.91 -5.52 15.11
CA GLU A 276 0.50 -5.89 15.22
C GLU A 276 0.24 -7.12 14.37
N TYR A 277 0.05 -8.24 15.04
CA TYR A 277 -0.36 -9.48 14.38
C TYR A 277 -1.86 -9.42 14.11
N GLN A 278 -2.22 -8.96 12.93
CA GLN A 278 -3.59 -9.09 12.49
C GLN A 278 -3.89 -10.58 12.38
N LYS A 279 -4.70 -11.09 13.30
CA LYS A 279 -5.42 -12.32 13.04
C LYS A 279 -6.19 -12.02 11.74
N THR A 280 -5.73 -12.58 10.64
CA THR A 280 -6.61 -12.73 9.49
C THR A 280 -7.74 -13.60 10.03
N ALA A 281 -8.81 -12.96 10.49
CA ALA A 281 -10.09 -13.64 10.54
C ALA A 281 -10.30 -14.01 9.08
N LEU A 282 -9.96 -15.25 8.72
CA LEU A 282 -10.34 -15.78 7.42
C LEU A 282 -11.84 -15.50 7.36
N GLU A 283 -12.22 -14.73 6.35
CA GLU A 283 -13.60 -14.32 6.18
C GLU A 283 -14.45 -15.59 6.28
N LYS A 284 -15.52 -15.54 7.08
CA LYS A 284 -16.40 -16.69 7.22
C LYS A 284 -17.04 -16.95 5.87
N VAL A 285 -16.56 -17.97 5.18
CA VAL A 285 -16.97 -18.30 3.81
C VAL A 285 -18.30 -19.03 3.78
N ILE A 286 -18.52 -19.91 4.77
CA ILE A 286 -19.77 -20.66 4.95
C ILE A 286 -20.14 -20.68 6.43
N ASP A 287 -21.41 -20.81 6.74
CA ASP A 287 -21.88 -21.01 8.11
C ASP A 287 -21.52 -22.43 8.61
N ASP A 288 -21.38 -22.55 9.94
CA ASP A 288 -21.27 -23.85 10.57
C ASP A 288 -22.56 -24.62 10.34
N GLY A 289 -22.46 -25.88 9.94
CA GLY A 289 -23.65 -26.67 9.59
C GLY A 289 -23.32 -27.98 8.90
N ALA A 290 -24.36 -28.72 8.57
CA ALA A 290 -24.22 -29.96 7.82
C ALA A 290 -24.51 -29.70 6.33
N TYR A 291 -23.58 -30.08 5.46
CA TYR A 291 -23.70 -29.89 4.01
C TYR A 291 -23.42 -31.22 3.27
N ARG A 292 -24.19 -31.46 2.21
CA ARG A 292 -23.75 -32.40 1.19
C ARG A 292 -22.72 -31.72 0.30
N LEU A 293 -21.53 -32.29 0.27
CA LEU A 293 -20.43 -31.80 -0.57
C LEU A 293 -20.57 -32.43 -1.96
N ALA A 294 -21.41 -31.85 -2.81
CA ALA A 294 -21.74 -32.37 -4.14
C ALA A 294 -20.71 -31.93 -5.18
N THR A 295 -20.39 -32.79 -6.16
CA THR A 295 -19.56 -32.38 -7.29
C THR A 295 -20.23 -31.29 -8.11
N SER A 296 -19.48 -30.25 -8.51
CA SER A 296 -20.01 -29.19 -9.38
C SER A 296 -20.27 -29.63 -10.83
N LEU A 297 -19.87 -30.85 -11.19
CA LEU A 297 -20.01 -31.40 -12.53
C LEU A 297 -21.47 -31.70 -12.91
N ASP A 298 -22.27 -32.16 -11.93
CA ASP A 298 -23.70 -32.44 -12.15
C ASP A 298 -24.58 -32.23 -10.91
N GLY A 299 -23.99 -31.92 -9.75
CA GLY A 299 -24.71 -31.71 -8.48
C GLY A 299 -25.42 -32.96 -7.89
N ARG A 300 -25.31 -34.12 -8.52
CA ARG A 300 -26.03 -35.33 -8.12
C ARG A 300 -25.22 -36.24 -7.19
N MET A 301 -23.93 -36.34 -7.45
CA MET A 301 -22.99 -37.11 -6.69
C MET A 301 -22.36 -36.23 -5.61
N ALA A 302 -22.20 -36.80 -4.40
CA ALA A 302 -21.56 -36.09 -3.30
C ALA A 302 -20.48 -36.96 -2.64
N VAL A 303 -19.60 -36.33 -1.90
CA VAL A 303 -18.51 -36.98 -1.17
C VAL A 303 -19.07 -37.83 -0.07
N SER A 304 -18.83 -39.15 -0.16
CA SER A 304 -19.00 -40.13 0.91
C SER A 304 -17.62 -40.39 1.51
N ALA A 305 -17.44 -40.01 2.77
CA ALA A 305 -16.18 -40.18 3.48
C ALA A 305 -16.20 -41.37 4.42
N SER A 306 -15.08 -42.10 4.48
CA SER A 306 -14.90 -43.26 5.35
C SER A 306 -13.47 -43.32 5.92
N ALA A 307 -13.20 -44.27 6.79
CA ALA A 307 -11.84 -44.51 7.32
C ALA A 307 -10.85 -45.02 6.24
N SER A 308 -11.36 -45.53 5.12
CA SER A 308 -10.53 -46.02 4.02
C SER A 308 -10.37 -45.08 2.87
N GLY A 309 -11.08 -43.93 2.87
CA GLY A 309 -11.02 -42.92 1.82
C GLY A 309 -12.35 -42.27 1.54
N CYS A 310 -12.35 -41.39 0.54
CA CYS A 310 -13.52 -40.71 0.03
C CYS A 310 -13.89 -41.22 -1.37
N SER A 311 -15.17 -41.26 -1.66
CA SER A 311 -15.70 -41.59 -2.99
C SER A 311 -16.97 -40.79 -3.28
N LEU A 312 -17.38 -40.70 -4.54
CA LEU A 312 -18.65 -40.13 -4.92
C LEU A 312 -19.81 -41.12 -4.69
N SER A 313 -20.90 -40.61 -4.11
CA SER A 313 -22.13 -41.40 -3.95
C SER A 313 -23.39 -40.53 -4.01
N ARG A 314 -24.45 -41.04 -4.64
CA ARG A 314 -25.79 -40.44 -4.60
C ARG A 314 -26.37 -40.39 -3.22
N GLY A 315 -26.07 -41.44 -2.43
CA GLY A 315 -26.55 -41.60 -1.06
C GLY A 315 -25.63 -41.02 0.01
N ALA A 316 -24.61 -40.23 -0.38
CA ALA A 316 -23.68 -39.62 0.56
C ALA A 316 -24.41 -38.81 1.65
N ALA A 317 -24.08 -39.09 2.89
CA ALA A 317 -24.55 -38.31 4.04
C ALA A 317 -23.94 -36.89 4.01
N ALA A 318 -24.60 -35.96 4.67
CA ALA A 318 -24.01 -34.64 4.90
C ALA A 318 -22.81 -34.75 5.83
N LEU A 319 -21.82 -33.92 5.57
CA LEU A 319 -20.66 -33.71 6.42
C LEU A 319 -20.89 -32.43 7.26
N ALA A 320 -20.55 -32.48 8.53
CA ALA A 320 -20.62 -31.31 9.40
C ALA A 320 -19.36 -30.46 9.23
N PHE A 321 -19.57 -29.19 8.99
CA PHE A 321 -18.52 -28.16 8.87
C PHE A 321 -18.57 -27.29 10.11
N GLU A 322 -17.49 -27.23 10.84
CA GLU A 322 -17.32 -26.38 12.02
C GLU A 322 -16.08 -25.53 11.85
N ARG A 323 -16.26 -24.22 11.94
CA ARG A 323 -15.14 -23.29 11.79
C ARG A 323 -14.28 -23.29 13.05
N ASP A 324 -12.99 -23.52 12.89
CA ASP A 324 -12.02 -23.31 13.95
C ASP A 324 -11.77 -21.81 14.15
N PRO A 325 -12.12 -21.24 15.32
CA PRO A 325 -12.04 -19.80 15.53
C PRO A 325 -10.59 -19.28 15.61
N ALA A 326 -9.62 -20.17 15.89
CA ALA A 326 -8.22 -19.76 16.03
C ALA A 326 -7.53 -19.65 14.66
N THR A 327 -7.89 -20.53 13.72
CA THR A 327 -7.26 -20.61 12.39
C THR A 327 -8.15 -20.06 11.28
N GLY A 328 -9.49 -20.00 11.52
CA GLY A 328 -10.49 -19.69 10.50
C GLY A 328 -10.70 -20.81 9.46
N LEU A 329 -10.00 -21.92 9.61
CA LEU A 329 -10.20 -23.15 8.83
C LEU A 329 -11.39 -23.93 9.36
N TYR A 330 -11.79 -24.97 8.63
CA TYR A 330 -12.94 -25.81 8.99
C TYR A 330 -12.49 -27.20 9.42
N ARG A 331 -13.09 -27.71 10.50
CA ARG A 331 -13.16 -29.15 10.78
C ARG A 331 -14.35 -29.70 10.04
N ILE A 332 -14.10 -30.73 9.22
CA ILE A 332 -15.14 -31.41 8.46
C ILE A 332 -15.31 -32.79 9.10
N SER A 333 -16.52 -33.10 9.54
CA SER A 333 -16.74 -34.36 10.32
C SER A 333 -17.91 -35.17 9.83
N SER A 334 -17.87 -36.47 10.15
CA SER A 334 -18.96 -37.40 10.01
C SER A 334 -18.87 -38.51 11.08
N GLY A 335 -19.96 -38.73 11.80
CA GLY A 335 -20.00 -39.79 12.84
C GLY A 335 -18.98 -39.62 13.96
N GLY A 336 -18.63 -38.36 14.31
CA GLY A 336 -17.64 -38.03 15.36
C GLY A 336 -16.20 -38.13 14.92
N ARG A 337 -15.91 -38.52 13.67
CA ARG A 337 -14.56 -38.54 13.07
C ARG A 337 -14.35 -37.35 12.18
N LEU A 338 -13.12 -36.91 12.10
CA LEU A 338 -12.70 -35.75 11.28
C LEU A 338 -12.13 -36.18 9.93
N LEU A 339 -12.50 -35.47 8.87
CA LEU A 339 -11.82 -35.57 7.59
C LEU A 339 -10.36 -35.17 7.77
N THR A 340 -9.47 -36.08 7.39
CA THR A 340 -8.03 -35.98 7.68
C THR A 340 -7.25 -36.22 6.41
N GLU A 341 -6.26 -35.35 6.15
CA GLU A 341 -5.28 -35.58 5.09
C GLU A 341 -4.35 -36.74 5.46
N SER A 342 -4.23 -37.71 4.58
CA SER A 342 -3.32 -38.87 4.71
C SER A 342 -2.61 -39.13 3.38
N GLY A 343 -1.50 -38.43 3.15
CA GLY A 343 -0.83 -38.41 1.84
C GLY A 343 -1.75 -37.85 0.76
N SER A 344 -2.02 -38.61 -0.30
CA SER A 344 -2.95 -38.24 -1.36
C SER A 344 -4.41 -38.66 -1.09
N ALA A 345 -4.73 -39.17 0.09
CA ALA A 345 -6.07 -39.56 0.46
C ALA A 345 -6.66 -38.60 1.50
N ALA A 346 -7.99 -38.43 1.44
CA ALA A 346 -8.77 -37.82 2.50
C ALA A 346 -9.55 -38.94 3.19
N VAL A 347 -9.36 -39.13 4.49
CA VAL A 347 -9.97 -40.24 5.29
C VAL A 347 -10.65 -39.67 6.52
N LEU A 348 -11.60 -40.42 7.09
CA LEU A 348 -12.16 -40.13 8.41
C LEU A 348 -11.30 -40.77 9.51
N ALA A 349 -10.73 -39.95 10.39
CA ALA A 349 -9.92 -40.40 11.53
C ALA A 349 -10.43 -39.78 12.84
N GLU A 350 -9.97 -40.37 13.97
CA GLU A 350 -10.27 -39.81 15.29
C GLU A 350 -9.69 -38.41 15.42
N PRO A 351 -10.35 -37.50 16.15
CA PRO A 351 -9.81 -36.18 16.43
C PRO A 351 -8.46 -36.25 17.16
N ASP A 352 -7.42 -35.70 16.60
CA ASP A 352 -6.07 -35.69 17.19
C ASP A 352 -5.49 -34.27 17.36
N GLY A 353 -6.23 -33.23 16.91
CA GLY A 353 -5.84 -31.85 17.01
C GLY A 353 -4.76 -31.40 16.00
N SER A 354 -4.37 -32.30 15.09
CA SER A 354 -3.35 -31.99 14.07
C SER A 354 -3.87 -31.06 12.99
N ALA A 355 -2.94 -30.36 12.32
CA ALA A 355 -3.26 -29.48 11.18
C ALA A 355 -3.83 -30.27 9.99
N SER A 356 -3.55 -31.57 9.86
CA SER A 356 -4.10 -32.45 8.82
C SER A 356 -5.62 -32.59 8.87
N GLN A 357 -6.26 -32.20 10.00
CA GLN A 357 -7.71 -32.21 10.22
C GLN A 357 -8.36 -30.85 9.98
N LEU A 358 -7.58 -29.84 9.49
CA LEU A 358 -8.07 -28.50 9.19
C LEU A 358 -8.10 -28.27 7.69
N TRP A 359 -9.22 -27.75 7.21
CA TRP A 359 -9.51 -27.58 5.80
C TRP A 359 -9.83 -26.12 5.50
N ARG A 360 -9.28 -25.61 4.41
CA ARG A 360 -9.66 -24.30 3.86
C ARG A 360 -10.82 -24.50 2.89
N VAL A 361 -11.90 -23.77 3.10
CA VAL A 361 -13.00 -23.64 2.13
C VAL A 361 -12.88 -22.28 1.46
N SER A 362 -12.83 -22.24 0.14
CA SER A 362 -12.69 -20.99 -0.61
C SER A 362 -13.72 -20.94 -1.74
N PRO A 363 -14.36 -19.79 -2.00
CA PRO A 363 -15.29 -19.67 -3.13
C PRO A 363 -14.53 -19.79 -4.46
N CYS A 364 -15.18 -20.39 -5.44
CA CYS A 364 -14.71 -20.47 -6.81
C CYS A 364 -15.87 -20.27 -7.80
N ALA A 365 -15.60 -20.17 -9.08
CA ALA A 365 -16.61 -19.90 -10.11
C ALA A 365 -17.78 -20.93 -10.15
N ARG A 366 -17.58 -22.14 -9.62
CA ARG A 366 -18.56 -23.25 -9.65
C ARG A 366 -19.01 -23.71 -8.26
N GLY A 367 -18.78 -22.91 -7.22
CA GLY A 367 -19.09 -23.26 -5.84
C GLY A 367 -17.89 -23.01 -4.94
N TYR A 368 -17.32 -24.06 -4.36
CA TYR A 368 -16.25 -23.96 -3.39
C TYR A 368 -15.13 -24.95 -3.70
N THR A 369 -13.91 -24.60 -3.36
CA THR A 369 -12.79 -25.54 -3.24
C THR A 369 -12.59 -25.91 -1.77
N VAL A 370 -12.17 -27.15 -1.51
CA VAL A 370 -11.81 -27.65 -0.18
C VAL A 370 -10.36 -28.11 -0.25
N THR A 371 -9.47 -27.40 0.44
CA THR A 371 -8.03 -27.67 0.41
C THR A 371 -7.51 -28.02 1.81
N SER A 372 -6.57 -28.96 1.86
CA SER A 372 -5.91 -29.41 3.10
C SER A 372 -4.90 -28.39 3.61
N SER A 373 -4.30 -28.65 4.77
CA SER A 373 -3.25 -27.85 5.38
C SER A 373 -1.96 -27.77 4.55
N THR A 374 -1.71 -28.79 3.71
CA THR A 374 -0.55 -28.79 2.78
C THR A 374 -0.86 -28.11 1.45
N GLY A 375 -2.11 -27.67 1.23
CA GLY A 375 -2.56 -27.01 0.01
C GLY A 375 -3.08 -27.94 -1.08
N LEU A 376 -3.21 -29.25 -0.81
CA LEU A 376 -3.83 -30.19 -1.75
C LEU A 376 -5.35 -29.99 -1.75
N ALA A 377 -5.95 -29.97 -2.94
CA ALA A 377 -7.38 -29.85 -3.12
C ALA A 377 -8.07 -31.22 -3.12
N LEU A 378 -9.25 -31.28 -2.51
CA LEU A 378 -10.16 -32.42 -2.66
C LEU A 378 -10.60 -32.48 -4.13
N ASP A 379 -10.36 -33.59 -4.79
CA ASP A 379 -10.44 -33.73 -6.26
C ASP A 379 -11.23 -34.98 -6.62
N ASP A 380 -12.19 -34.83 -7.53
CA ASP A 380 -12.94 -35.90 -8.14
C ASP A 380 -12.09 -36.54 -9.24
N HIS A 381 -11.51 -37.69 -8.96
CA HIS A 381 -10.53 -38.35 -9.82
C HIS A 381 -11.05 -38.53 -11.26
N TYR A 382 -10.30 -37.94 -12.21
CA TYR A 382 -10.66 -37.87 -13.62
C TYR A 382 -11.99 -37.16 -13.93
N ALA A 383 -12.52 -36.30 -13.04
CA ALA A 383 -13.80 -35.63 -13.21
C ALA A 383 -14.96 -36.61 -13.59
N SER A 384 -14.99 -37.77 -12.97
CA SER A 384 -15.96 -38.81 -13.27
C SER A 384 -17.23 -38.64 -12.44
N LYS A 385 -18.39 -38.77 -13.11
CA LYS A 385 -19.71 -38.71 -12.46
C LYS A 385 -20.23 -40.09 -12.02
N ALA A 386 -19.35 -41.10 -11.98
CA ALA A 386 -19.75 -42.47 -11.64
C ALA A 386 -19.93 -42.67 -10.13
N GLU A 387 -20.93 -43.49 -9.74
CA GLU A 387 -21.06 -43.94 -8.36
C GLU A 387 -19.80 -44.69 -7.94
N GLY A 388 -19.27 -44.37 -6.75
CA GLY A 388 -18.04 -44.99 -6.23
C GLY A 388 -16.74 -44.40 -6.79
N ASN A 389 -16.79 -43.38 -7.65
CA ASN A 389 -15.57 -42.74 -8.13
C ASN A 389 -14.71 -42.22 -6.99
N LEU A 390 -13.40 -42.44 -7.06
CA LEU A 390 -12.43 -41.98 -6.06
C LEU A 390 -12.46 -40.48 -5.91
N VAL A 391 -12.50 -39.99 -4.70
CA VAL A 391 -12.21 -38.60 -4.34
C VAL A 391 -10.94 -38.60 -3.52
N TRP A 392 -9.94 -37.92 -4.02
CA TRP A 392 -8.57 -37.89 -3.49
C TRP A 392 -8.06 -36.50 -3.24
N LEU A 393 -6.82 -36.35 -2.86
CA LEU A 393 -6.13 -35.08 -2.72
C LEU A 393 -5.13 -34.90 -3.86
N TYR A 394 -5.27 -33.81 -4.57
CA TYR A 394 -4.41 -33.50 -5.71
C TYR A 394 -3.97 -32.04 -5.68
N GLU A 395 -2.92 -31.70 -6.40
CA GLU A 395 -2.43 -30.34 -6.54
C GLU A 395 -3.58 -29.42 -6.97
N ALA A 396 -3.72 -28.27 -6.27
CA ALA A 396 -4.76 -27.29 -6.56
C ALA A 396 -4.55 -26.66 -7.94
N ASN A 397 -5.46 -26.97 -8.88
CA ASN A 397 -5.36 -26.54 -10.28
C ASN A 397 -6.58 -25.76 -10.79
N GLY A 398 -7.58 -25.54 -9.91
CA GLY A 398 -8.79 -24.78 -10.24
C GLY A 398 -9.73 -25.46 -11.24
N SER A 399 -9.56 -26.75 -11.51
CA SER A 399 -10.42 -27.51 -12.42
C SER A 399 -11.83 -27.71 -11.86
N ALA A 400 -12.76 -28.11 -12.73
CA ALA A 400 -14.12 -28.45 -12.31
C ALA A 400 -14.18 -29.69 -11.39
N ALA A 401 -13.17 -30.57 -11.43
CA ALA A 401 -13.03 -31.73 -10.55
C ALA A 401 -12.76 -31.33 -9.07
N GLN A 402 -12.24 -30.12 -8.85
CA GLN A 402 -11.93 -29.56 -7.54
C GLN A 402 -12.99 -28.57 -7.03
N ALA A 403 -14.08 -28.41 -7.78
CA ALA A 403 -15.16 -27.50 -7.44
C ALA A 403 -16.35 -28.29 -6.86
N TRP A 404 -16.82 -27.85 -5.70
CA TRP A 404 -17.86 -28.51 -4.92
C TRP A 404 -19.03 -27.58 -4.63
N VAL A 405 -20.22 -28.09 -4.63
CA VAL A 405 -21.44 -27.39 -4.20
C VAL A 405 -21.78 -27.85 -2.78
N LEU A 406 -21.89 -26.91 -1.87
CA LEU A 406 -22.35 -27.16 -0.49
C LEU A 406 -23.87 -27.03 -0.46
N ALA A 407 -24.57 -28.15 -0.49
CA ALA A 407 -26.02 -28.21 -0.42
C ALA A 407 -26.49 -28.46 1.00
N ASP A 408 -27.35 -27.59 1.54
CA ASP A 408 -27.98 -27.76 2.83
C ASP A 408 -29.01 -28.94 2.72
N PRO A 409 -28.85 -30.03 3.46
CA PRO A 409 -29.76 -31.15 3.40
C PRO A 409 -31.13 -30.86 4.00
N ALA A 410 -31.27 -29.76 4.79
CA ALA A 410 -32.54 -29.37 5.41
C ALA A 410 -33.42 -28.54 4.47
N LEU A 411 -32.82 -27.95 3.40
CA LEU A 411 -33.60 -27.18 2.43
C LEU A 411 -34.39 -28.13 1.51
N PRO A 412 -35.70 -27.96 1.42
CA PRO A 412 -36.49 -28.78 0.50
C PRO A 412 -36.07 -28.46 -0.96
N ARG A 413 -36.03 -29.50 -1.75
CA ARG A 413 -35.81 -29.39 -3.19
C ARG A 413 -37.00 -28.61 -3.81
N THR A 414 -36.73 -27.41 -4.28
CA THR A 414 -37.79 -26.51 -4.83
C THR A 414 -38.00 -26.68 -6.33
N VAL A 415 -37.06 -27.36 -7.02
CA VAL A 415 -37.15 -27.69 -8.45
C VAL A 415 -36.69 -29.12 -8.69
N ASP A 416 -37.40 -29.83 -9.55
CA ASP A 416 -37.07 -31.18 -9.98
C ASP A 416 -35.81 -31.18 -10.87
N ASP A 417 -35.21 -32.40 -11.08
CA ASP A 417 -34.12 -32.54 -12.02
C ASP A 417 -34.58 -32.22 -13.45
N GLY A 418 -33.90 -31.25 -14.10
CA GLY A 418 -34.22 -30.83 -15.44
C GLY A 418 -33.33 -29.70 -15.95
N ALA A 419 -33.55 -29.31 -17.19
CA ALA A 419 -32.94 -28.11 -17.74
C ALA A 419 -33.88 -26.92 -17.56
N TYR A 420 -33.40 -25.90 -16.86
CA TYR A 420 -34.20 -24.72 -16.53
C TYR A 420 -33.58 -23.47 -17.14
N ARG A 421 -34.43 -22.52 -17.53
CA ARG A 421 -34.00 -21.18 -17.88
C ARG A 421 -34.23 -20.26 -16.68
N LEU A 422 -33.18 -19.70 -16.15
CA LEU A 422 -33.28 -18.68 -15.10
C LEU A 422 -33.57 -17.33 -15.75
N ALA A 423 -34.70 -16.75 -15.43
CA ALA A 423 -35.08 -15.43 -15.90
C ALA A 423 -35.19 -14.46 -14.73
N THR A 424 -34.99 -13.16 -14.99
CA THR A 424 -35.14 -12.14 -13.95
C THR A 424 -36.60 -12.02 -13.53
N SER A 425 -36.84 -11.70 -12.27
CA SER A 425 -38.19 -11.41 -11.77
C SER A 425 -38.77 -10.05 -12.25
N LEU A 426 -37.92 -9.23 -12.88
CA LEU A 426 -38.28 -7.87 -13.32
C LEU A 426 -39.15 -7.87 -14.58
N ASP A 427 -38.81 -8.70 -15.58
CA ASP A 427 -39.57 -8.74 -16.85
C ASP A 427 -39.65 -10.15 -17.46
N GLY A 428 -39.01 -11.15 -16.86
CA GLY A 428 -39.00 -12.53 -17.36
C GLY A 428 -38.27 -12.75 -18.68
N ARG A 429 -37.61 -11.71 -19.24
CA ARG A 429 -37.01 -11.74 -20.58
C ARG A 429 -35.50 -12.00 -20.55
N MET A 430 -34.82 -11.52 -19.51
CA MET A 430 -33.38 -11.71 -19.34
C MET A 430 -33.10 -13.04 -18.65
N ALA A 431 -32.31 -13.89 -19.26
CA ALA A 431 -31.86 -15.16 -18.68
C ALA A 431 -30.36 -15.15 -18.46
N VAL A 432 -29.92 -15.89 -17.46
CA VAL A 432 -28.50 -16.15 -17.23
C VAL A 432 -28.00 -17.11 -18.30
N SER A 433 -26.95 -16.72 -19.04
CA SER A 433 -26.29 -17.52 -20.06
C SER A 433 -25.12 -18.28 -19.47
#